data_de527af65f581ffa2bf418fa45c91e9d
#
_entry.id   de527af65f581ffa2bf418fa45c91e9d
#
_cell.length_a   1.000
_cell.length_b   1.000
_cell.length_c   1.000
_cell.angle_alpha   90.00
_cell.angle_beta   90.00
_cell.angle_gamma   90.00
#
_symmetry.space_group_name_H-M   'P 1'
#
loop_
_entity.id
_entity.type
_entity.pdbx_description
1 polymer ?
#
loop_
_entity_poly.entity_id
_entity_poly.type
_entity_poly.pdbx_seq_one_letter_code
_entity_poly.pdbx_strand_id
1 'polypeptide(L)'
;MTFALGLLFLASSVLADDPPAASKASEEIQRLQGTWKFEALRTGDEEVKPEALGKRSLFFGADSFLVFDAGRIVQAGTLQVDPSKTPRTLNLVVKQGDHQGETLLGIYSFEGDLLKACVDLDGQSRPSEFKARAGSKTMFFSVRHPAWSADETIAIVGKYKSETEGAEGEKIDYDVAIERRGDAYLVTYTKLGQLVYIGTGLRTGNVLSMAWATQGQAGVSAYKIEKGPRLVGRYATLGGPGMTAIETMTPEKVRE
;
A
#
# COMPACT_ATOMS: atom_id res chain seq x y z
N MET A 1 16.85 19.11 68.34
CA MET A 1 16.25 17.84 67.89
C MET A 1 15.61 18.10 66.54
N THR A 2 16.32 17.76 65.48
CA THR A 2 15.90 18.06 64.11
C THR A 2 15.60 16.71 63.43
N PHE A 3 14.32 16.47 63.11
CA PHE A 3 13.86 15.27 62.39
C PHE A 3 14.00 15.53 60.87
N ALA A 4 14.86 14.78 60.21
CA ALA A 4 14.93 14.72 58.75
C ALA A 4 13.92 13.68 58.22
N LEU A 5 12.96 14.14 57.44
CA LEU A 5 11.99 13.30 56.76
C LEU A 5 12.56 12.87 55.40
N GLY A 6 12.98 11.62 55.29
CA GLY A 6 13.47 11.05 54.03
C GLY A 6 12.30 10.69 53.11
N LEU A 7 12.23 11.31 51.93
CA LEU A 7 11.27 11.04 50.88
C LEU A 7 11.80 9.87 50.02
N LEU A 8 11.15 8.71 50.14
CA LEU A 8 11.45 7.52 49.31
C LEU A 8 10.73 7.65 47.98
N PHE A 9 11.48 7.91 46.90
CA PHE A 9 10.94 7.85 45.54
C PHE A 9 10.86 6.37 45.08
N LEU A 10 9.66 5.82 45.05
CA LEU A 10 9.39 4.56 44.35
C LEU A 10 9.31 4.85 42.85
N ALA A 11 10.34 4.46 42.11
CA ALA A 11 10.31 4.45 40.65
C ALA A 11 9.43 3.27 40.19
N SER A 12 8.19 3.58 39.80
CA SER A 12 7.35 2.61 39.10
C SER A 12 7.86 2.46 37.67
N SER A 13 8.50 1.33 37.40
CA SER A 13 8.80 0.91 36.02
C SER A 13 7.47 0.59 35.33
N VAL A 14 7.05 1.48 34.44
CA VAL A 14 5.96 1.20 33.49
C VAL A 14 6.50 0.16 32.51
N LEU A 15 6.12 -1.09 32.71
CA LEU A 15 6.29 -2.12 31.67
C LEU A 15 5.42 -1.67 30.49
N ALA A 16 6.05 -1.40 29.35
CA ALA A 16 5.31 -1.19 28.11
C ALA A 16 4.60 -2.50 27.77
N ASP A 17 3.30 -2.53 27.91
CA ASP A 17 2.48 -3.65 27.46
C ASP A 17 2.68 -3.83 25.95
N ASP A 18 3.11 -5.04 25.55
CA ASP A 18 3.13 -5.43 24.15
C ASP A 18 1.72 -5.25 23.57
N PRO A 19 1.59 -4.63 22.36
CA PRO A 19 0.29 -4.43 21.76
C PRO A 19 -0.43 -5.79 21.59
N PRO A 20 -1.75 -5.85 21.80
CA PRO A 20 -2.51 -7.10 21.75
C PRO A 20 -2.35 -7.76 20.36
N ALA A 21 -2.40 -9.10 20.32
CA ALA A 21 -2.18 -9.90 19.10
C ALA A 21 -3.05 -9.46 17.90
N ALA A 22 -4.24 -8.94 18.15
CA ALA A 22 -5.13 -8.39 17.13
C ALA A 22 -4.55 -7.11 16.46
N SER A 23 -3.79 -6.27 17.19
CA SER A 23 -3.14 -5.10 16.61
C SER A 23 -1.94 -5.49 15.74
N LYS A 24 -1.16 -6.47 16.16
CA LYS A 24 -0.02 -7.01 15.37
C LYS A 24 -0.51 -7.66 14.06
N ALA A 25 -1.62 -8.39 14.09
CA ALA A 25 -2.21 -8.96 12.87
C ALA A 25 -2.72 -7.86 11.92
N SER A 26 -3.32 -6.80 12.44
CA SER A 26 -3.77 -5.66 11.64
C SER A 26 -2.60 -4.91 10.98
N GLU A 27 -1.50 -4.68 11.70
CA GLU A 27 -0.29 -4.06 11.17
C GLU A 27 0.36 -4.93 10.08
N GLU A 28 0.40 -6.25 10.26
CA GLU A 28 0.93 -7.18 9.24
C GLU A 28 0.05 -7.21 7.99
N ILE A 29 -1.27 -7.21 8.13
CA ILE A 29 -2.18 -7.11 7.00
C ILE A 29 -1.95 -5.79 6.25
N GLN A 30 -1.82 -4.66 6.94
CA GLN A 30 -1.51 -3.37 6.32
C GLN A 30 -0.18 -3.40 5.56
N ARG A 31 0.83 -4.09 6.10
CA ARG A 31 2.13 -4.25 5.44
C ARG A 31 2.07 -5.14 4.20
N LEU A 32 1.17 -6.13 4.18
CA LEU A 32 0.96 -7.01 3.03
C LEU A 32 0.16 -6.33 1.92
N GLN A 33 -0.76 -5.38 2.25
CA GLN A 33 -1.65 -4.78 1.27
C GLN A 33 -0.93 -4.14 0.10
N GLY A 34 -1.56 -4.23 -1.07
CA GLY A 34 -1.08 -3.64 -2.31
C GLY A 34 -0.69 -4.66 -3.36
N THR A 35 -0.08 -4.17 -4.44
CA THR A 35 0.35 -4.98 -5.57
C THR A 35 1.83 -5.33 -5.45
N TRP A 36 2.14 -6.59 -5.67
CA TRP A 36 3.49 -7.17 -5.58
C TRP A 36 3.89 -7.76 -6.94
N LYS A 37 5.14 -7.56 -7.35
CA LYS A 37 5.72 -8.21 -8.54
C LYS A 37 6.53 -9.41 -8.12
N PHE A 38 6.39 -10.52 -8.86
CA PHE A 38 7.20 -11.70 -8.62
C PHE A 38 8.65 -11.46 -9.04
N GLU A 39 9.58 -11.81 -8.14
CA GLU A 39 11.02 -11.89 -8.41
C GLU A 39 11.47 -13.34 -8.61
N ALA A 40 10.88 -14.26 -7.86
CA ALA A 40 11.11 -15.69 -8.03
C ALA A 40 9.82 -16.46 -7.76
N LEU A 41 9.64 -17.55 -8.47
CA LEU A 41 8.56 -18.52 -8.25
C LEU A 41 9.08 -19.91 -8.63
N ARG A 42 9.00 -20.86 -7.69
CA ARG A 42 9.43 -22.22 -7.85
C ARG A 42 8.40 -23.17 -7.23
N THR A 43 8.05 -24.24 -7.93
CA THR A 43 7.19 -25.30 -7.42
C THR A 43 7.92 -26.64 -7.57
N GLY A 44 8.24 -27.30 -6.47
CA GLY A 44 9.07 -28.48 -6.50
C GLY A 44 10.43 -28.20 -7.16
N ASP A 45 10.72 -28.90 -8.28
CA ASP A 45 11.93 -28.71 -9.08
C ASP A 45 11.79 -27.68 -10.20
N GLU A 46 10.56 -27.21 -10.46
CA GLU A 46 10.27 -26.29 -11.57
C GLU A 46 10.42 -24.83 -11.13
N GLU A 47 11.24 -24.09 -11.86
CA GLU A 47 11.41 -22.65 -11.70
C GLU A 47 10.75 -21.90 -12.86
N VAL A 48 9.93 -20.91 -12.52
CA VAL A 48 9.28 -20.08 -13.54
C VAL A 48 10.29 -19.08 -14.10
N LYS A 49 10.41 -19.05 -15.44
CA LYS A 49 11.36 -18.18 -16.14
C LYS A 49 11.04 -16.69 -15.94
N PRO A 50 12.06 -15.81 -15.92
CA PRO A 50 11.88 -14.36 -15.69
C PRO A 50 10.87 -13.70 -16.64
N GLU A 51 10.81 -14.12 -17.91
CA GLU A 51 9.89 -13.55 -18.92
C GLU A 51 8.42 -13.86 -18.58
N ALA A 52 8.15 -15.02 -17.96
CA ALA A 52 6.82 -15.40 -17.49
C ALA A 52 6.48 -14.69 -16.16
N LEU A 53 7.46 -14.53 -15.27
CA LEU A 53 7.29 -13.78 -14.01
C LEU A 53 6.93 -12.32 -14.26
N GLY A 54 7.52 -11.67 -15.26
CA GLY A 54 7.25 -10.27 -15.59
C GLY A 54 5.80 -9.96 -15.96
N LYS A 55 5.01 -10.99 -16.30
CA LYS A 55 3.58 -10.88 -16.61
C LYS A 55 2.68 -11.13 -15.39
N ARG A 56 3.26 -11.61 -14.29
CA ARG A 56 2.52 -11.96 -13.08
C ARG A 56 2.61 -10.90 -11.99
N SER A 57 1.52 -10.72 -11.28
CA SER A 57 1.50 -9.93 -10.05
C SER A 57 0.58 -10.55 -9.03
N LEU A 58 0.85 -10.26 -7.76
CA LEU A 58 0.07 -10.67 -6.62
C LEU A 58 -0.48 -9.41 -5.95
N PHE A 59 -1.77 -9.40 -5.67
CA PHE A 59 -2.41 -8.33 -4.91
C PHE A 59 -2.93 -8.89 -3.59
N PHE A 60 -2.64 -8.19 -2.50
CA PHE A 60 -3.26 -8.43 -1.21
C PHE A 60 -4.17 -7.28 -0.82
N GLY A 61 -5.44 -7.60 -0.53
CA GLY A 61 -6.40 -6.72 0.12
C GLY A 61 -6.36 -6.89 1.64
N ALA A 62 -7.38 -6.38 2.34
CA ALA A 62 -7.47 -6.51 3.80
C ALA A 62 -7.60 -7.98 4.25
N ASP A 63 -8.36 -8.77 3.52
CA ASP A 63 -8.66 -10.18 3.80
C ASP A 63 -8.66 -11.05 2.53
N SER A 64 -8.13 -10.53 1.42
CA SER A 64 -8.20 -11.16 0.12
C SER A 64 -6.85 -11.20 -0.59
N PHE A 65 -6.70 -12.12 -1.53
CA PHE A 65 -5.58 -12.14 -2.45
C PHE A 65 -6.07 -12.37 -3.89
N LEU A 66 -5.35 -11.80 -4.84
CA LEU A 66 -5.55 -11.99 -6.28
C LEU A 66 -4.20 -12.25 -6.94
N VAL A 67 -4.14 -13.25 -7.79
CA VAL A 67 -2.99 -13.49 -8.67
C VAL A 67 -3.39 -13.13 -10.08
N PHE A 68 -2.60 -12.28 -10.71
CA PHE A 68 -2.77 -11.89 -12.10
C PHE A 68 -1.71 -12.54 -12.97
N ASP A 69 -2.09 -12.96 -14.17
CA ASP A 69 -1.18 -13.32 -15.26
C ASP A 69 -1.61 -12.57 -16.52
N ALA A 70 -0.71 -11.79 -17.10
CA ALA A 70 -0.97 -10.92 -18.25
C ALA A 70 -2.24 -10.04 -18.07
N GLY A 71 -2.46 -9.51 -16.85
CA GLY A 71 -3.59 -8.65 -16.52
C GLY A 71 -4.92 -9.37 -16.27
N ARG A 72 -4.95 -10.70 -16.33
CA ARG A 72 -6.14 -11.51 -16.02
C ARG A 72 -6.01 -12.13 -14.64
N ILE A 73 -7.09 -12.15 -13.86
CA ILE A 73 -7.13 -12.88 -12.59
C ILE A 73 -7.11 -14.38 -12.90
N VAL A 74 -6.06 -15.06 -12.45
CA VAL A 74 -5.90 -16.52 -12.59
C VAL A 74 -6.17 -17.26 -11.29
N GLN A 75 -6.04 -16.57 -10.14
CA GLN A 75 -6.38 -17.14 -8.84
C GLN A 75 -6.88 -16.02 -7.91
N ALA A 76 -7.87 -16.34 -7.07
CA ALA A 76 -8.42 -15.41 -6.09
C ALA A 76 -8.90 -16.15 -4.85
N GLY A 77 -8.89 -15.47 -3.70
CA GLY A 77 -9.37 -16.05 -2.46
C GLY A 77 -9.25 -15.12 -1.26
N THR A 78 -9.36 -15.72 -0.07
CA THR A 78 -9.18 -14.99 1.19
C THR A 78 -7.84 -15.33 1.84
N LEU A 79 -7.26 -14.34 2.53
CA LEU A 79 -5.99 -14.40 3.22
C LEU A 79 -6.23 -14.32 4.73
N GLN A 80 -5.57 -15.20 5.47
CA GLN A 80 -5.46 -15.13 6.93
C GLN A 80 -3.97 -15.19 7.30
N VAL A 81 -3.52 -14.36 8.24
CA VAL A 81 -2.14 -14.34 8.70
C VAL A 81 -2.07 -14.43 10.22
N ASP A 82 -1.03 -15.09 10.71
CA ASP A 82 -0.67 -15.10 12.13
C ASP A 82 0.80 -14.69 12.29
N PRO A 83 1.06 -13.42 12.62
CA PRO A 83 2.39 -12.89 12.82
C PRO A 83 3.04 -13.32 14.14
N SER A 84 2.28 -13.95 15.05
CA SER A 84 2.79 -14.41 16.36
C SER A 84 3.63 -15.67 16.27
N LYS A 85 3.54 -16.40 15.15
CA LYS A 85 4.27 -17.64 14.91
C LYS A 85 5.70 -17.39 14.42
N THR A 86 6.56 -18.40 14.60
CA THR A 86 7.93 -18.39 14.08
C THR A 86 8.18 -19.73 13.34
N PRO A 87 8.28 -19.71 12.00
CA PRO A 87 8.02 -18.58 11.08
C PRO A 87 6.57 -18.09 11.14
N ARG A 88 6.33 -16.82 10.74
CA ARG A 88 4.97 -16.28 10.58
C ARG A 88 4.17 -17.13 9.60
N THR A 89 2.87 -17.30 9.86
CA THR A 89 2.05 -18.20 9.05
C THR A 89 0.98 -17.47 8.25
N LEU A 90 0.64 -18.04 7.09
CA LEU A 90 -0.46 -17.58 6.26
C LEU A 90 -1.33 -18.77 5.83
N ASN A 91 -2.62 -18.53 5.63
CA ASN A 91 -3.55 -19.45 5.00
C ASN A 91 -4.19 -18.74 3.80
N LEU A 92 -4.18 -19.39 2.64
CA LEU A 92 -4.85 -18.93 1.44
C LEU A 92 -6.04 -19.84 1.16
N VAL A 93 -7.27 -19.36 1.39
CA VAL A 93 -8.49 -20.10 1.05
C VAL A 93 -8.85 -19.73 -0.38
N VAL A 94 -8.62 -20.65 -1.31
CA VAL A 94 -8.80 -20.42 -2.74
C VAL A 94 -10.28 -20.44 -3.11
N LYS A 95 -10.78 -19.37 -3.73
CA LYS A 95 -12.18 -19.23 -4.18
C LYS A 95 -12.32 -19.33 -5.69
N GLN A 96 -11.24 -19.10 -6.43
CA GLN A 96 -11.21 -19.14 -7.90
C GLN A 96 -9.83 -19.57 -8.39
N GLY A 97 -9.77 -20.31 -9.50
CA GLY A 97 -8.54 -20.79 -10.15
C GLY A 97 -8.14 -22.17 -9.69
N ASP A 98 -6.86 -22.52 -9.92
CA ASP A 98 -6.31 -23.80 -9.47
C ASP A 98 -6.41 -23.93 -7.96
N HIS A 99 -6.70 -25.15 -7.45
CA HIS A 99 -6.95 -25.42 -6.03
C HIS A 99 -8.23 -24.77 -5.46
N GLN A 100 -9.23 -24.46 -6.30
CA GLN A 100 -10.49 -23.91 -5.83
C GLN A 100 -11.17 -24.81 -4.77
N GLY A 101 -11.56 -24.20 -3.65
CA GLY A 101 -12.16 -24.88 -2.50
C GLY A 101 -11.15 -25.36 -1.46
N GLU A 102 -9.85 -25.31 -1.75
CA GLU A 102 -8.80 -25.73 -0.85
C GLU A 102 -8.28 -24.58 0.02
N THR A 103 -7.65 -24.97 1.14
CA THR A 103 -6.89 -24.03 1.99
C THR A 103 -5.42 -24.38 1.89
N LEU A 104 -4.65 -23.49 1.28
CA LEU A 104 -3.20 -23.66 1.15
C LEU A 104 -2.52 -23.12 2.40
N LEU A 105 -1.69 -23.96 3.03
CA LEU A 105 -0.97 -23.64 4.26
C LEU A 105 0.42 -23.11 3.94
N GLY A 106 0.80 -21.95 4.47
CA GLY A 106 2.09 -21.35 4.16
C GLY A 106 2.75 -20.63 5.33
N ILE A 107 4.00 -20.27 5.11
CA ILE A 107 4.81 -19.39 5.94
C ILE A 107 5.24 -18.18 5.13
N TYR A 108 5.49 -17.05 5.81
CA TYR A 108 5.99 -15.85 5.17
C TYR A 108 6.99 -15.09 6.05
N SER A 109 7.82 -14.27 5.40
CA SER A 109 8.74 -13.35 6.04
C SER A 109 8.98 -12.12 5.18
N PHE A 110 9.36 -11.03 5.82
CA PHE A 110 9.80 -9.82 5.14
C PHE A 110 11.31 -9.64 5.32
N GLU A 111 12.00 -9.31 4.22
CA GLU A 111 13.38 -8.84 4.20
C GLU A 111 13.39 -7.46 3.53
N GLY A 112 13.26 -6.40 4.34
CA GLY A 112 13.03 -5.05 3.81
C GLY A 112 11.69 -4.96 3.06
N ASP A 113 11.77 -4.66 1.76
CA ASP A 113 10.66 -4.57 0.80
C ASP A 113 10.35 -5.88 0.07
N LEU A 114 11.14 -6.93 0.34
CA LEU A 114 10.96 -8.26 -0.22
C LEU A 114 10.08 -9.11 0.72
N LEU A 115 8.97 -9.61 0.20
CA LEU A 115 8.14 -10.63 0.84
C LEU A 115 8.54 -12.00 0.29
N LYS A 116 8.91 -12.91 1.17
CA LYS A 116 9.13 -14.33 0.86
C LYS A 116 8.00 -15.15 1.43
N ALA A 117 7.50 -16.12 0.67
CA ALA A 117 6.54 -17.09 1.16
C ALA A 117 6.82 -18.48 0.62
N CYS A 118 6.42 -19.47 1.41
CA CYS A 118 6.44 -20.86 1.03
C CYS A 118 5.10 -21.48 1.38
N VAL A 119 4.43 -22.12 0.42
CA VAL A 119 3.07 -22.61 0.52
C VAL A 119 3.00 -24.07 0.08
N ASP A 120 2.30 -24.88 0.85
CA ASP A 120 1.96 -26.26 0.45
C ASP A 120 0.68 -26.26 -0.40
N LEU A 121 0.80 -26.68 -1.65
CA LEU A 121 -0.32 -26.68 -2.60
C LEU A 121 -1.30 -27.84 -2.38
N ASP A 122 -0.92 -28.88 -1.62
CA ASP A 122 -1.83 -29.95 -1.21
C ASP A 122 -2.64 -29.57 0.06
N GLY A 123 -2.27 -28.48 0.74
CA GLY A 123 -2.95 -28.00 1.95
C GLY A 123 -2.82 -28.93 3.16
N GLN A 124 -1.95 -29.93 3.09
CA GLN A 124 -1.86 -30.98 4.12
C GLN A 124 -0.85 -30.64 5.22
N SER A 125 0.27 -30.00 4.86
CA SER A 125 1.32 -29.69 5.83
C SER A 125 1.90 -28.30 5.59
N ARG A 126 2.04 -27.52 6.67
CA ARG A 126 2.66 -26.21 6.59
C ARG A 126 4.18 -26.36 6.41
N PRO A 127 4.79 -25.68 5.43
CA PRO A 127 6.24 -25.64 5.29
C PRO A 127 6.91 -25.09 6.55
N SER A 128 8.10 -25.62 6.86
CA SER A 128 8.93 -25.13 7.98
C SER A 128 10.13 -24.30 7.51
N GLU A 129 10.37 -24.22 6.19
CA GLU A 129 11.48 -23.49 5.59
C GLU A 129 11.04 -22.78 4.29
N PHE A 130 11.75 -21.72 3.92
CA PHE A 130 11.49 -20.95 2.69
C PHE A 130 12.17 -21.59 1.48
N LYS A 131 11.73 -22.81 1.12
CA LYS A 131 12.31 -23.58 0.02
C LYS A 131 11.27 -24.50 -0.60
N ALA A 132 11.16 -24.47 -1.93
CA ALA A 132 10.47 -25.54 -2.65
C ALA A 132 11.32 -26.82 -2.59
N ARG A 133 10.70 -27.93 -2.20
CA ARG A 133 11.40 -29.22 -2.10
C ARG A 133 11.20 -30.01 -3.37
N ALA A 134 12.28 -30.62 -3.87
CA ALA A 134 12.24 -31.54 -4.98
C ALA A 134 11.19 -32.64 -4.77
N GLY A 135 10.38 -32.91 -5.80
CA GLY A 135 9.34 -33.94 -5.75
C GLY A 135 8.14 -33.62 -4.85
N SER A 136 8.07 -32.42 -4.28
CA SER A 136 6.92 -31.97 -3.48
C SER A 136 6.07 -30.97 -4.26
N LYS A 137 4.85 -30.71 -3.77
CA LYS A 137 3.98 -29.66 -4.25
C LYS A 137 4.16 -28.35 -3.46
N THR A 138 5.30 -28.17 -2.82
CA THR A 138 5.62 -26.94 -2.11
C THR A 138 6.01 -25.87 -3.12
N MET A 139 5.36 -24.72 -3.04
CA MET A 139 5.63 -23.54 -3.84
C MET A 139 6.36 -22.50 -2.99
N PHE A 140 7.55 -22.10 -3.43
CA PHE A 140 8.27 -20.95 -2.90
C PHE A 140 8.11 -19.78 -3.87
N PHE A 141 7.85 -18.60 -3.34
CA PHE A 141 7.92 -17.37 -4.12
C PHE A 141 8.51 -16.22 -3.31
N SER A 142 9.14 -15.31 -4.03
CA SER A 142 9.47 -14.01 -3.52
C SER A 142 8.86 -12.95 -4.40
N VAL A 143 8.30 -11.94 -3.75
CA VAL A 143 7.65 -10.81 -4.40
C VAL A 143 8.15 -9.52 -3.77
N ARG A 144 8.29 -8.51 -4.59
CA ARG A 144 8.66 -7.18 -4.16
C ARG A 144 7.52 -6.22 -4.46
N HIS A 145 7.24 -5.30 -3.57
CA HIS A 145 6.50 -4.13 -3.96
C HIS A 145 7.19 -3.57 -5.21
N PRO A 146 6.47 -3.29 -6.32
CA PRO A 146 7.07 -2.60 -7.43
C PRO A 146 7.81 -1.43 -6.81
N ALA A 147 9.16 -1.44 -6.96
CA ALA A 147 9.96 -0.38 -6.42
C ALA A 147 9.30 0.89 -6.93
N TRP A 148 8.69 1.62 -6.02
CA TRP A 148 8.27 2.95 -6.28
C TRP A 148 9.57 3.55 -6.80
N SER A 149 9.62 3.94 -8.06
CA SER A 149 10.89 4.29 -8.71
C SER A 149 11.67 5.25 -7.82
N ALA A 150 13.00 5.29 -7.94
CA ALA A 150 13.88 6.13 -7.12
C ALA A 150 13.46 7.61 -7.03
N ASP A 151 12.53 8.06 -7.86
CA ASP A 151 11.86 9.36 -7.80
C ASP A 151 10.85 9.49 -6.63
N GLU A 152 10.56 8.41 -5.89
CA GLU A 152 9.78 8.50 -4.64
C GLU A 152 10.52 9.12 -3.46
N THR A 153 11.78 9.43 -3.62
CA THR A 153 12.51 10.27 -2.66
C THR A 153 11.89 11.65 -2.49
N ILE A 154 11.05 12.10 -3.45
CA ILE A 154 10.31 13.36 -3.32
C ILE A 154 9.07 13.10 -2.48
N ALA A 155 9.12 13.46 -1.19
CA ALA A 155 7.94 13.41 -0.32
C ALA A 155 6.89 14.40 -0.82
N ILE A 156 5.65 13.91 -1.04
CA ILE A 156 4.52 14.76 -1.46
C ILE A 156 3.51 14.99 -0.32
N VAL A 157 3.72 14.41 0.85
CA VAL A 157 2.90 14.67 2.03
C VAL A 157 3.17 16.08 2.52
N GLY A 158 2.12 16.86 2.73
CA GLY A 158 2.26 18.24 3.18
C GLY A 158 1.11 19.15 2.77
N LYS A 159 1.32 20.46 2.98
CA LYS A 159 0.40 21.51 2.59
C LYS A 159 0.90 22.22 1.34
N TYR A 160 -0.05 22.59 0.49
CA TYR A 160 0.19 23.22 -0.81
C TYR A 160 -0.76 24.37 -1.05
N LYS A 161 -0.32 25.31 -1.86
CA LYS A 161 -1.20 26.24 -2.56
C LYS A 161 -1.42 25.72 -3.98
N SER A 162 -2.66 25.55 -4.37
CA SER A 162 -3.06 25.17 -5.72
C SER A 162 -3.51 26.41 -6.48
N GLU A 163 -3.02 26.56 -7.70
CA GLU A 163 -3.52 27.50 -8.69
C GLU A 163 -4.09 26.68 -9.86
N THR A 164 -5.36 26.94 -10.17
CA THR A 164 -6.05 26.33 -11.32
C THR A 164 -6.36 27.43 -12.32
N GLU A 165 -5.98 27.21 -13.58
CA GLU A 165 -6.38 28.08 -14.68
C GLU A 165 -7.63 27.47 -15.33
N GLY A 166 -8.77 28.14 -15.18
CA GLY A 166 -10.02 27.75 -15.78
C GLY A 166 -10.07 28.01 -17.28
N ALA A 167 -11.18 27.62 -17.91
CA ALA A 167 -11.33 27.67 -19.36
C ALA A 167 -11.34 29.08 -19.94
N GLU A 168 -11.73 30.08 -19.15
CA GLU A 168 -11.79 31.49 -19.54
C GLU A 168 -10.58 32.29 -19.03
N GLY A 169 -9.53 31.57 -18.52
CA GLY A 169 -8.32 32.20 -17.98
C GLY A 169 -8.48 32.70 -16.55
N GLU A 170 -9.60 32.40 -15.89
CA GLU A 170 -9.79 32.71 -14.49
C GLU A 170 -8.86 31.87 -13.62
N LYS A 171 -8.27 32.49 -12.59
CA LYS A 171 -7.45 31.78 -11.62
C LYS A 171 -8.26 31.46 -10.38
N ILE A 172 -8.23 30.18 -10.00
CA ILE A 172 -8.89 29.69 -8.79
C ILE A 172 -7.83 29.09 -7.89
N ASP A 173 -7.78 29.59 -6.64
CA ASP A 173 -6.81 29.14 -5.63
C ASP A 173 -7.47 28.26 -4.58
N TYR A 174 -6.74 27.24 -4.15
CA TYR A 174 -7.13 26.38 -3.04
C TYR A 174 -5.94 26.14 -2.10
N ASP A 175 -6.26 25.93 -0.82
CA ASP A 175 -5.37 25.29 0.14
C ASP A 175 -5.54 23.78 0.00
N VAL A 176 -4.43 23.08 -0.21
CA VAL A 176 -4.45 21.62 -0.43
C VAL A 176 -3.62 20.95 0.65
N ALA A 177 -4.16 19.88 1.24
CA ALA A 177 -3.40 19.00 2.12
C ALA A 177 -3.33 17.61 1.49
N ILE A 178 -2.13 17.04 1.46
CA ILE A 178 -1.85 15.68 1.00
C ILE A 178 -1.38 14.86 2.19
N GLU A 179 -2.13 13.83 2.55
CA GLU A 179 -1.82 12.90 3.63
C GLU A 179 -1.66 11.48 3.09
N ARG A 180 -0.70 10.75 3.62
CA ARG A 180 -0.56 9.33 3.27
C ARG A 180 -1.55 8.48 4.06
N ARG A 181 -2.21 7.54 3.39
CA ARG A 181 -3.16 6.56 3.94
C ARG A 181 -2.83 5.17 3.38
N GLY A 182 -1.90 4.46 4.02
CA GLY A 182 -1.36 3.22 3.47
C GLY A 182 -0.62 3.46 2.16
N ASP A 183 -1.02 2.78 1.09
CA ASP A 183 -0.47 2.95 -0.26
C ASP A 183 -1.16 4.06 -1.06
N ALA A 184 -2.21 4.66 -0.50
CA ALA A 184 -2.94 5.76 -1.11
C ALA A 184 -2.61 7.10 -0.44
N TYR A 185 -3.05 8.17 -1.08
CA TYR A 185 -2.97 9.53 -0.59
C TYR A 185 -4.38 10.10 -0.49
N LEU A 186 -4.71 10.66 0.67
CA LEU A 186 -5.88 11.50 0.84
C LEU A 186 -5.49 12.93 0.47
N VAL A 187 -6.25 13.53 -0.44
CA VAL A 187 -6.03 14.91 -0.89
C VAL A 187 -7.28 15.72 -0.59
N THR A 188 -7.14 16.75 0.20
CA THR A 188 -8.24 17.65 0.58
C THR A 188 -7.97 19.05 0.07
N TYR A 189 -8.99 19.66 -0.54
CA TYR A 189 -8.97 21.02 -1.03
C TYR A 189 -9.88 21.87 -0.18
N THR A 190 -9.36 22.97 0.35
CA THR A 190 -10.14 23.93 1.12
C THR A 190 -10.04 25.32 0.49
N LYS A 191 -11.12 26.08 0.60
CA LYS A 191 -11.16 27.51 0.23
C LYS A 191 -11.77 28.29 1.38
N LEU A 192 -11.05 29.29 1.87
CA LEU A 192 -11.45 30.07 3.04
C LEU A 192 -11.77 29.18 4.27
N GLY A 193 -11.01 28.08 4.46
CA GLY A 193 -11.18 27.13 5.55
C GLY A 193 -12.33 26.13 5.37
N GLN A 194 -13.09 26.18 4.28
CA GLN A 194 -14.18 25.23 3.99
C GLN A 194 -13.71 24.16 3.02
N LEU A 195 -14.05 22.89 3.30
CA LEU A 195 -13.77 21.77 2.41
C LEU A 195 -14.57 21.92 1.12
N VAL A 196 -13.86 21.91 -0.02
CA VAL A 196 -14.44 22.01 -1.36
C VAL A 196 -14.37 20.67 -2.09
N TYR A 197 -13.19 20.04 -2.13
CA TYR A 197 -12.96 18.76 -2.76
C TYR A 197 -12.24 17.82 -1.82
N ILE A 198 -12.54 16.53 -1.99
CA ILE A 198 -11.81 15.43 -1.36
C ILE A 198 -11.48 14.38 -2.42
N GLY A 199 -10.27 13.88 -2.41
CA GLY A 199 -9.83 12.89 -3.37
C GLY A 199 -8.97 11.81 -2.74
N THR A 200 -8.96 10.64 -3.39
CA THR A 200 -8.05 9.55 -3.09
C THR A 200 -7.15 9.33 -4.29
N GLY A 201 -5.85 9.33 -4.06
CA GLY A 201 -4.84 9.19 -5.10
C GLY A 201 -3.94 8.00 -4.91
N LEU A 202 -3.39 7.52 -6.03
CA LEU A 202 -2.32 6.55 -6.08
C LEU A 202 -1.13 7.18 -6.78
N ARG A 203 0.05 6.96 -6.23
CA ARG A 203 1.29 7.42 -6.84
C ARG A 203 1.97 6.28 -7.58
N THR A 204 2.43 6.54 -8.80
CA THR A 204 3.26 5.64 -9.59
C THR A 204 4.46 6.41 -10.11
N GLY A 205 5.62 6.18 -9.52
CA GLY A 205 6.82 6.95 -9.83
C GLY A 205 6.66 8.44 -9.54
N ASN A 206 6.79 9.26 -10.56
CA ASN A 206 6.62 10.71 -10.48
C ASN A 206 5.21 11.20 -10.87
N VAL A 207 4.21 10.32 -10.87
CA VAL A 207 2.82 10.66 -11.18
C VAL A 207 1.93 10.35 -9.99
N LEU A 208 1.13 11.33 -9.55
CA LEU A 208 0.01 11.16 -8.64
C LEU A 208 -1.29 11.18 -9.47
N SER A 209 -2.00 10.07 -9.51
CA SER A 209 -3.34 9.97 -10.11
C SER A 209 -4.37 9.91 -9.01
N MET A 210 -5.45 10.66 -9.12
CA MET A 210 -6.50 10.67 -8.09
C MET A 210 -7.90 10.75 -8.68
N ALA A 211 -8.84 10.16 -7.98
CA ALA A 211 -10.27 10.43 -8.13
C ALA A 211 -10.69 11.41 -7.03
N TRP A 212 -11.54 12.37 -7.36
CA TRP A 212 -12.02 13.37 -6.42
C TRP A 212 -13.54 13.55 -6.53
N ALA A 213 -14.13 14.03 -5.47
CA ALA A 213 -15.55 14.33 -5.40
C ALA A 213 -15.85 15.56 -4.53
N THR A 214 -17.01 16.16 -4.77
CA THR A 214 -17.65 17.20 -3.99
C THR A 214 -19.16 16.94 -3.97
N GLN A 215 -19.94 17.83 -3.32
CA GLN A 215 -21.40 17.73 -3.39
C GLN A 215 -21.92 17.99 -4.82
N GLY A 216 -22.16 16.90 -5.57
CA GLY A 216 -22.75 16.96 -6.90
C GLY A 216 -21.78 16.89 -8.08
N GLN A 217 -20.46 16.84 -7.84
CA GLN A 217 -19.45 16.66 -8.89
C GLN A 217 -18.42 15.64 -8.48
N ALA A 218 -17.87 14.94 -9.45
CA ALA A 218 -16.75 14.05 -9.29
C ALA A 218 -15.85 14.11 -10.52
N GLY A 219 -14.60 13.67 -10.38
CA GLY A 219 -13.68 13.70 -11.49
C GLY A 219 -12.41 12.91 -11.20
N VAL A 220 -11.49 13.01 -12.14
CA VAL A 220 -10.16 12.41 -12.07
C VAL A 220 -9.10 13.47 -12.34
N SER A 221 -7.93 13.27 -11.76
CA SER A 221 -6.77 14.15 -11.97
C SER A 221 -5.50 13.31 -12.10
N ALA A 222 -4.54 13.83 -12.80
CA ALA A 222 -3.20 13.27 -12.89
C ALA A 222 -2.16 14.39 -12.82
N TYR A 223 -1.21 14.27 -11.90
CA TYR A 223 -0.18 15.26 -11.64
C TYR A 223 1.20 14.65 -11.80
N LYS A 224 2.06 15.31 -12.56
CA LYS A 224 3.49 15.05 -12.57
C LYS A 224 4.10 15.70 -11.32
N ILE A 225 4.88 14.92 -10.58
CA ILE A 225 5.64 15.38 -9.42
C ILE A 225 6.99 15.88 -9.93
N GLU A 226 7.30 17.13 -9.65
CA GLU A 226 8.54 17.80 -10.02
C GLU A 226 9.44 17.98 -8.79
N LYS A 227 10.70 18.38 -9.00
CA LYS A 227 11.61 18.71 -7.92
C LYS A 227 11.05 19.84 -7.04
N GLY A 228 11.26 19.72 -5.71
CA GLY A 228 10.77 20.69 -4.73
C GLY A 228 9.30 20.52 -4.34
N PRO A 229 8.81 19.34 -4.22
CA PRO A 229 7.60 18.56 -4.49
C PRO A 229 6.44 19.36 -5.14
N ARG A 230 6.73 20.10 -6.20
CA ARG A 230 5.71 20.77 -7.01
C ARG A 230 4.93 19.73 -7.83
N LEU A 231 3.61 19.82 -7.85
CA LEU A 231 2.74 18.97 -8.67
C LEU A 231 2.11 19.80 -9.78
N VAL A 232 2.24 19.34 -11.02
CA VAL A 232 1.64 19.99 -12.21
C VAL A 232 0.82 18.97 -12.95
N GLY A 233 -0.45 19.24 -13.16
CA GLY A 233 -1.36 18.25 -13.73
C GLY A 233 -2.59 18.83 -14.37
N ARG A 234 -3.50 17.91 -14.69
CA ARG A 234 -4.80 18.22 -15.28
C ARG A 234 -5.87 17.44 -14.57
N TYR A 235 -7.07 17.99 -14.58
CA TYR A 235 -8.26 17.29 -14.10
C TYR A 235 -9.38 17.29 -15.14
N ALA A 236 -10.25 16.30 -15.04
CA ALA A 236 -11.47 16.19 -15.81
C ALA A 236 -12.64 15.90 -14.87
N THR A 237 -13.76 16.55 -15.11
CA THR A 237 -15.01 16.36 -14.37
C THR A 237 -15.84 15.27 -15.06
N LEU A 238 -16.39 14.33 -14.29
CA LEU A 238 -17.31 13.32 -14.78
C LEU A 238 -18.64 13.98 -15.22
N GLY A 239 -19.07 13.68 -16.46
CA GLY A 239 -20.29 14.26 -17.02
C GLY A 239 -20.17 15.71 -17.47
N GLY A 240 -19.00 16.30 -17.37
CA GLY A 240 -18.72 17.64 -17.88
C GLY A 240 -18.34 17.63 -19.38
N PRO A 241 -18.19 18.80 -20.00
CA PRO A 241 -17.91 18.95 -21.44
C PRO A 241 -16.47 18.54 -21.82
N GLY A 242 -15.79 17.73 -21.02
CA GLY A 242 -14.42 17.26 -21.30
C GLY A 242 -13.33 18.32 -21.12
N MET A 243 -13.63 19.41 -20.43
CA MET A 243 -12.65 20.48 -20.17
C MET A 243 -11.60 20.00 -19.19
N THR A 244 -10.36 19.97 -19.65
CA THR A 244 -9.18 19.74 -18.80
C THR A 244 -8.55 21.09 -18.49
N ALA A 245 -8.65 21.53 -17.23
CA ALA A 245 -7.89 22.67 -16.75
C ALA A 245 -6.51 22.22 -16.27
N ILE A 246 -5.55 23.13 -16.33
CA ILE A 246 -4.20 22.92 -15.78
C ILE A 246 -4.21 23.40 -14.34
N GLU A 247 -3.69 22.56 -13.46
CA GLU A 247 -3.52 22.86 -12.04
C GLU A 247 -2.06 22.72 -11.65
N THR A 248 -1.58 23.67 -10.85
CA THR A 248 -0.25 23.65 -10.25
C THR A 248 -0.37 23.73 -8.74
N MET A 249 0.18 22.74 -8.02
CA MET A 249 0.29 22.77 -6.56
C MET A 249 1.75 23.06 -6.17
N THR A 250 1.94 24.11 -5.41
CA THR A 250 3.24 24.52 -4.89
C THR A 250 3.26 24.32 -3.38
N PRO A 251 4.29 23.64 -2.82
CA PRO A 251 4.35 23.38 -1.39
C PRO A 251 4.43 24.68 -0.61
N GLU A 252 3.70 24.75 0.49
CA GLU A 252 3.87 25.83 1.46
C GLU A 252 5.23 25.72 2.12
N LYS A 253 5.98 26.83 2.18
CA LYS A 253 7.23 26.86 2.93
C LYS A 253 6.89 26.66 4.41
N VAL A 254 7.45 25.62 5.02
CA VAL A 254 7.46 25.50 6.48
C VAL A 254 8.24 26.72 6.98
N ARG A 255 7.59 27.62 7.71
CA ARG A 255 8.30 28.67 8.44
C ARG A 255 9.04 27.97 9.57
N GLU A 256 10.37 27.95 9.48
CA GLU A 256 11.27 27.54 10.56
C GLU A 256 11.06 28.40 11.82
#